data_15077a56c5524652cf5c32a9be91a978
#
_entry.id   15077a56c5524652cf5c32a9be91a978
#
_cell.length_a   1.000
_cell.length_b   1.000
_cell.length_c   1.000
_cell.angle_alpha   90.00
_cell.angle_beta   90.00
_cell.angle_gamma   90.00
#
_symmetry.space_group_name_H-M   'P 1'
#
loop_
_entity.id
_entity.type
_entity.pdbx_description
1 polymer ?
#
loop_
_entity_poly.entity_id
_entity_poly.type
_entity_poly.pdbx_seq_one_letter_code
_entity_poly.pdbx_strand_id
1 'polypeptide(L)'
;MSNNNEIVQKLWNLCDVLRDDGINYSDYVTELVLLLFIKMVHENTEAETLDKHTLPEGCRWTDLNAKSGINLLNDYKQILLKLSTGKDAEGNLVHADPLITAIYADAQTRLREPRHLEQLIRSLDQIDWFSVQKDGLGDLYEGLLEKNAGETKSGAGQYFTPRVLINSMVNCIKPQPGEVVQDPAAGTAGFLIAADQYIKSHTDDLYDLTAKEQQFQKNKAFVGVELVPSTRRLALMNCLLHGMEGDDEGVVHQGNALGMAGQSLAKADIILANPPFGTAKGGEASITRDDLTYPTSNKQLAFLQHIYRNLKPGGRAAVVLPDNVLFEAGVGTDVRRDLMNK
;
A
#
# COMPACT_ATOMS: atom_id res chain seq x y z
N MET A 1 -1.61 -21.58 8.61
CA MET A 1 -1.65 -20.38 9.51
C MET A 1 -0.49 -20.32 10.54
N SER A 2 0.04 -21.44 11.07
CA SER A 2 1.16 -21.38 12.04
C SER A 2 2.50 -20.97 11.41
N ASN A 3 2.80 -21.38 10.18
CA ASN A 3 4.10 -21.14 9.54
C ASN A 3 4.31 -19.65 9.17
N ASN A 4 3.30 -18.98 8.61
CA ASN A 4 3.41 -17.55 8.26
C ASN A 4 3.65 -16.66 9.48
N ASN A 5 3.00 -16.92 10.61
CA ASN A 5 3.22 -16.15 11.84
C ASN A 5 4.65 -16.30 12.37
N GLU A 6 5.24 -17.48 12.26
CA GLU A 6 6.63 -17.72 12.65
C GLU A 6 7.61 -16.97 11.74
N ILE A 7 7.34 -16.93 10.44
CA ILE A 7 8.17 -16.22 9.46
C ILE A 7 8.03 -14.70 9.65
N VAL A 8 6.80 -14.19 9.86
CA VAL A 8 6.58 -12.78 10.22
C VAL A 8 7.37 -12.41 11.48
N GLN A 9 7.37 -13.28 12.49
CA GLN A 9 8.15 -13.05 13.71
C GLN A 9 9.66 -13.07 13.44
N LYS A 10 10.16 -13.97 12.60
CA LYS A 10 11.56 -13.99 12.19
C LYS A 10 11.96 -12.71 11.46
N LEU A 11 11.14 -12.25 10.50
CA LEU A 11 11.34 -10.99 9.80
C LEU A 11 11.34 -9.80 10.77
N TRP A 12 10.39 -9.78 11.70
CA TRP A 12 10.31 -8.72 12.70
C TRP A 12 11.54 -8.67 13.61
N ASN A 13 12.10 -9.82 13.97
CA ASN A 13 13.31 -9.87 14.77
C ASN A 13 14.54 -9.27 14.05
N LEU A 14 14.52 -9.13 12.72
CA LEU A 14 15.57 -8.43 11.98
C LEU A 14 15.61 -6.92 12.28
N CYS A 15 14.53 -6.37 12.86
CA CYS A 15 14.52 -4.99 13.34
C CYS A 15 15.55 -4.75 14.47
N ASP A 16 15.97 -5.79 15.20
CA ASP A 16 17.06 -5.69 16.18
C ASP A 16 18.40 -5.31 15.51
N VAL A 17 18.66 -5.83 14.30
CA VAL A 17 19.84 -5.47 13.50
C VAL A 17 19.80 -3.98 13.10
N LEU A 18 18.61 -3.49 12.73
CA LEU A 18 18.39 -2.07 12.40
C LEU A 18 18.61 -1.17 13.61
N ARG A 19 18.14 -1.59 14.79
CA ARG A 19 18.39 -0.89 16.04
C ARG A 19 19.88 -0.79 16.35
N ASP A 20 20.63 -1.86 16.14
CA ASP A 20 22.07 -1.90 16.41
C ASP A 20 22.85 -1.01 15.42
N ASP A 21 22.29 -0.70 14.26
CA ASP A 21 22.82 0.30 13.31
C ASP A 21 22.40 1.74 13.68
N GLY A 22 21.62 1.94 14.73
CA GLY A 22 21.18 3.24 15.22
C GLY A 22 19.99 3.82 14.44
N ILE A 23 19.23 2.98 13.72
CA ILE A 23 18.01 3.39 13.02
C ILE A 23 16.87 3.57 14.03
N ASN A 24 16.03 4.58 13.83
CA ASN A 24 14.88 4.80 14.70
C ASN A 24 13.80 3.74 14.47
N TYR A 25 13.09 3.39 15.53
CA TYR A 25 12.01 2.40 15.52
C TYR A 25 10.94 2.70 14.44
N SER A 26 10.57 3.95 14.25
CA SER A 26 9.60 4.39 13.24
C SER A 26 10.02 4.07 11.80
N ASP A 27 11.30 3.82 11.58
CA ASP A 27 11.88 3.61 10.26
C ASP A 27 12.18 2.13 9.97
N TYR A 28 12.03 1.23 10.97
CA TYR A 28 12.39 -0.18 10.84
C TYR A 28 11.71 -0.86 9.65
N VAL A 29 10.40 -0.73 9.56
CA VAL A 29 9.66 -1.37 8.44
C VAL A 29 10.07 -0.77 7.11
N THR A 30 10.24 0.55 7.02
CA THR A 30 10.68 1.19 5.78
C THR A 30 12.03 0.67 5.31
N GLU A 31 13.00 0.53 6.22
CA GLU A 31 14.31 -0.03 5.88
C GLU A 31 14.24 -1.51 5.49
N LEU A 32 13.52 -2.30 6.29
CA LEU A 32 13.40 -3.73 6.04
C LEU A 32 12.68 -4.02 4.71
N VAL A 33 11.60 -3.30 4.40
CA VAL A 33 10.82 -3.56 3.20
C VAL A 33 11.51 -3.18 1.91
N LEU A 34 12.41 -2.19 1.90
CA LEU A 34 13.21 -1.86 0.73
C LEU A 34 14.08 -3.05 0.27
N LEU A 35 14.69 -3.74 1.23
CA LEU A 35 15.49 -4.93 0.96
C LEU A 35 14.63 -6.17 0.73
N LEU A 36 13.61 -6.36 1.58
CA LEU A 36 12.68 -7.47 1.53
C LEU A 36 11.95 -7.54 0.18
N PHE A 37 11.56 -6.40 -0.38
CA PHE A 37 10.86 -6.37 -1.67
C PHE A 37 11.76 -6.86 -2.82
N ILE A 38 13.08 -6.51 -2.81
CA ILE A 38 14.03 -7.06 -3.79
C ILE A 38 14.06 -8.58 -3.69
N LYS A 39 14.07 -9.13 -2.47
CA LYS A 39 14.03 -10.58 -2.24
C LYS A 39 12.72 -11.20 -2.73
N MET A 40 11.58 -10.61 -2.39
CA MET A 40 10.27 -11.13 -2.77
C MET A 40 10.04 -11.11 -4.29
N VAL A 41 10.50 -10.06 -4.99
CA VAL A 41 10.45 -10.01 -6.46
C VAL A 41 11.33 -11.10 -7.06
N HIS A 42 12.52 -11.34 -6.49
CA HIS A 42 13.38 -12.45 -6.91
C HIS A 42 12.66 -13.79 -6.77
N GLU A 43 12.09 -14.10 -5.61
CA GLU A 43 11.37 -15.35 -5.36
C GLU A 43 10.17 -15.53 -6.30
N ASN A 44 9.40 -14.47 -6.56
CA ASN A 44 8.28 -14.50 -7.50
C ASN A 44 8.76 -14.72 -8.96
N THR A 45 9.89 -14.16 -9.33
CA THR A 45 10.48 -14.36 -10.68
C THR A 45 10.96 -15.80 -10.85
N GLU A 46 11.67 -16.36 -9.85
CA GLU A 46 12.12 -17.76 -9.88
C GLU A 46 10.95 -18.76 -9.89
N ALA A 47 9.83 -18.40 -9.25
CA ALA A 47 8.60 -19.21 -9.26
C ALA A 47 7.73 -19.02 -10.51
N GLU A 48 8.15 -18.20 -11.47
CA GLU A 48 7.39 -17.85 -12.69
C GLU A 48 6.00 -17.26 -12.41
N THR A 49 5.82 -16.64 -11.23
CA THR A 49 4.57 -16.01 -10.81
C THR A 49 4.50 -14.52 -11.14
N LEU A 50 5.64 -13.92 -11.52
CA LEU A 50 5.75 -12.52 -11.90
C LEU A 50 6.37 -12.38 -13.29
N ASP A 51 5.54 -12.07 -14.29
CA ASP A 51 5.99 -11.87 -15.68
C ASP A 51 6.44 -10.43 -15.96
N LYS A 52 5.89 -9.47 -15.22
CA LYS A 52 6.14 -8.03 -15.36
C LYS A 52 6.73 -7.46 -14.08
N HIS A 53 7.24 -6.25 -14.16
CA HIS A 53 7.79 -5.52 -13.01
C HIS A 53 8.96 -6.26 -12.34
N THR A 54 9.73 -7.00 -13.14
CA THR A 54 10.96 -7.67 -12.67
C THR A 54 12.06 -6.64 -12.47
N LEU A 55 12.97 -6.92 -11.54
CA LEU A 55 14.08 -6.01 -11.28
C LEU A 55 15.15 -6.13 -12.39
N PRO A 56 15.73 -4.99 -12.83
CA PRO A 56 16.71 -4.97 -13.90
C PRO A 56 18.02 -5.64 -13.46
N GLU A 57 18.83 -6.04 -14.44
CA GLU A 57 20.17 -6.55 -14.20
C GLU A 57 21.01 -5.53 -13.41
N GLY A 58 21.79 -6.00 -12.46
CA GLY A 58 22.54 -5.17 -11.52
C GLY A 58 21.71 -4.58 -10.37
N CYS A 59 20.40 -4.94 -10.26
CA CYS A 59 19.52 -4.54 -9.15
C CYS A 59 18.82 -5.73 -8.51
N ARG A 60 19.18 -6.95 -8.86
CA ARG A 60 18.54 -8.19 -8.40
C ARG A 60 19.11 -8.65 -7.07
N TRP A 61 18.41 -9.56 -6.43
CA TRP A 61 18.90 -10.19 -5.20
C TRP A 61 20.24 -10.89 -5.38
N THR A 62 20.45 -11.57 -6.51
CA THR A 62 21.70 -12.22 -6.87
C THR A 62 22.88 -11.25 -6.99
N ASP A 63 22.63 -10.02 -7.45
CA ASP A 63 23.66 -8.98 -7.58
C ASP A 63 24.13 -8.48 -6.20
N LEU A 64 23.19 -8.38 -5.22
CA LEU A 64 23.51 -8.07 -3.82
C LEU A 64 24.33 -9.17 -3.16
N ASN A 65 23.94 -10.45 -3.36
CA ASN A 65 24.65 -11.60 -2.79
C ASN A 65 26.05 -11.81 -3.35
N ALA A 66 26.37 -11.26 -4.51
CA ALA A 66 27.69 -11.36 -5.12
C ALA A 66 28.75 -10.46 -4.46
N LYS A 67 28.36 -9.59 -3.52
CA LYS A 67 29.22 -8.56 -2.92
C LYS A 67 29.27 -8.67 -1.40
N SER A 68 30.27 -8.03 -0.79
CA SER A 68 30.47 -8.00 0.66
C SER A 68 31.09 -6.68 1.13
N GLY A 69 31.06 -6.43 2.42
CA GLY A 69 31.67 -5.27 3.07
C GLY A 69 31.16 -3.94 2.53
N ILE A 70 32.06 -2.96 2.45
CA ILE A 70 31.71 -1.61 2.01
C ILE A 70 31.22 -1.57 0.55
N ASN A 71 31.69 -2.50 -0.29
CA ASN A 71 31.23 -2.58 -1.68
C ASN A 71 29.76 -3.00 -1.76
N LEU A 72 29.32 -3.91 -0.92
CA LEU A 72 27.91 -4.30 -0.82
C LEU A 72 27.04 -3.10 -0.40
N LEU A 73 27.45 -2.36 0.64
CA LEU A 73 26.67 -1.23 1.13
C LEU A 73 26.58 -0.10 0.08
N ASN A 74 27.67 0.18 -0.60
CA ASN A 74 27.70 1.19 -1.67
C ASN A 74 26.84 0.75 -2.86
N ASP A 75 26.90 -0.51 -3.23
CA ASP A 75 26.10 -1.05 -4.32
C ASP A 75 24.61 -1.05 -3.98
N TYR A 76 24.23 -1.41 -2.77
CA TYR A 76 22.85 -1.31 -2.32
C TYR A 76 22.30 0.14 -2.42
N LYS A 77 23.09 1.14 -2.05
CA LYS A 77 22.74 2.54 -2.24
C LYS A 77 22.54 2.91 -3.71
N GLN A 78 23.40 2.41 -4.59
CA GLN A 78 23.30 2.59 -6.04
C GLN A 78 22.07 1.87 -6.62
N ILE A 79 21.76 0.67 -6.14
CA ILE A 79 20.55 -0.06 -6.53
C ILE A 79 19.29 0.76 -6.19
N LEU A 80 19.18 1.28 -4.98
CA LEU A 80 18.05 2.12 -4.61
C LEU A 80 17.92 3.37 -5.50
N LEU A 81 19.05 4.00 -5.85
CA LEU A 81 19.08 5.13 -6.79
C LEU A 81 18.60 4.71 -8.19
N LYS A 82 19.12 3.61 -8.72
CA LYS A 82 18.74 3.08 -10.04
C LYS A 82 17.24 2.75 -10.10
N LEU A 83 16.72 2.08 -9.07
CA LEU A 83 15.31 1.73 -8.99
C LEU A 83 14.40 2.95 -8.85
N SER A 84 14.83 3.99 -8.12
CA SER A 84 14.04 5.21 -7.91
C SER A 84 14.02 6.15 -9.11
N THR A 85 15.09 6.17 -9.92
CA THR A 85 15.24 7.11 -11.02
C THR A 85 15.11 6.46 -12.40
N GLY A 86 15.21 5.15 -12.48
CA GLY A 86 15.36 4.41 -13.73
C GLY A 86 16.74 4.58 -14.39
N LYS A 87 17.69 5.25 -13.74
CA LYS A 87 19.00 5.62 -14.29
C LYS A 87 20.13 5.28 -13.32
N ASP A 88 21.32 5.05 -13.88
CA ASP A 88 22.57 4.95 -13.11
C ASP A 88 23.14 6.33 -12.73
N ALA A 89 24.28 6.33 -12.04
CA ALA A 89 24.95 7.57 -11.61
C ALA A 89 25.47 8.41 -12.79
N GLU A 90 25.73 7.77 -13.92
CA GLU A 90 26.17 8.39 -15.18
C GLU A 90 25.01 8.89 -16.04
N GLY A 91 23.76 8.60 -15.65
CA GLY A 91 22.53 9.02 -16.34
C GLY A 91 22.05 8.07 -17.44
N ASN A 92 22.66 6.88 -17.57
CA ASN A 92 22.20 5.87 -18.52
C ASN A 92 20.92 5.20 -18.04
N LEU A 93 20.03 4.86 -18.99
CA LEU A 93 18.77 4.18 -18.67
C LEU A 93 19.07 2.76 -18.18
N VAL A 94 18.55 2.42 -16.99
CA VAL A 94 18.61 1.09 -16.40
C VAL A 94 17.28 0.36 -16.55
N HIS A 95 16.15 1.05 -16.31
CA HIS A 95 14.82 0.54 -16.53
C HIS A 95 13.85 1.70 -16.83
N ALA A 96 12.73 1.36 -17.46
CA ALA A 96 11.64 2.31 -17.78
C ALA A 96 10.31 1.90 -17.14
N ASP A 97 10.34 1.09 -16.08
CA ASP A 97 9.15 0.65 -15.37
C ASP A 97 8.66 1.73 -14.40
N PRO A 98 7.50 2.38 -14.66
CA PRO A 98 7.01 3.47 -13.84
C PRO A 98 6.52 2.98 -12.47
N LEU A 99 6.02 1.73 -12.35
CA LEU A 99 5.60 1.18 -11.07
C LEU A 99 6.81 0.93 -10.15
N ILE A 100 7.89 0.36 -10.66
CA ILE A 100 9.15 0.19 -9.90
C ILE A 100 9.69 1.56 -9.47
N THR A 101 9.69 2.55 -10.37
CA THR A 101 10.07 3.92 -10.04
C THR A 101 9.19 4.51 -8.93
N ALA A 102 7.87 4.30 -8.98
CA ALA A 102 6.95 4.80 -7.97
C ALA A 102 7.16 4.10 -6.60
N ILE A 103 7.40 2.80 -6.59
CA ILE A 103 7.71 2.03 -5.38
C ILE A 103 8.99 2.55 -4.70
N TYR A 104 10.04 2.79 -5.48
CA TYR A 104 11.32 3.25 -4.95
C TYR A 104 11.50 4.77 -4.93
N ALA A 105 10.47 5.56 -5.27
CA ALA A 105 10.56 7.01 -5.26
C ALA A 105 11.17 7.53 -3.95
N ASP A 106 12.24 8.32 -4.04
CA ASP A 106 13.01 8.86 -2.91
C ASP A 106 13.54 7.80 -1.92
N ALA A 107 13.72 6.56 -2.38
CA ALA A 107 14.22 5.49 -1.54
C ALA A 107 15.70 5.71 -1.20
N GLN A 108 16.00 5.76 0.09
CA GLN A 108 17.34 5.84 0.63
C GLN A 108 17.45 4.94 1.84
N THR A 109 18.58 4.24 1.97
CA THR A 109 18.85 3.47 3.18
C THR A 109 19.55 4.32 4.24
N ARG A 110 19.21 4.07 5.50
CA ARG A 110 19.86 4.64 6.68
C ARG A 110 20.92 3.71 7.26
N LEU A 111 21.08 2.50 6.70
CA LEU A 111 22.15 1.57 7.08
C LEU A 111 23.52 2.20 6.87
N ARG A 112 24.36 2.08 7.89
CA ARG A 112 25.72 2.64 7.92
C ARG A 112 26.80 1.57 7.98
N GLU A 113 26.50 0.46 8.64
CA GLU A 113 27.45 -0.62 8.87
C GLU A 113 27.25 -1.74 7.85
N PRO A 114 28.25 -2.02 6.99
CA PRO A 114 28.13 -3.09 6.00
C PRO A 114 27.78 -4.46 6.59
N ARG A 115 28.32 -4.78 7.78
CA ARG A 115 28.05 -6.04 8.49
C ARG A 115 26.56 -6.24 8.81
N HIS A 116 25.82 -5.16 9.09
CA HIS A 116 24.38 -5.23 9.37
C HIS A 116 23.60 -5.54 8.10
N LEU A 117 23.96 -4.94 6.96
CA LEU A 117 23.36 -5.30 5.68
C LEU A 117 23.64 -6.76 5.30
N GLU A 118 24.89 -7.23 5.47
CA GLU A 118 25.23 -8.65 5.26
C GLU A 118 24.42 -9.58 6.16
N GLN A 119 24.22 -9.20 7.43
CA GLN A 119 23.41 -9.98 8.37
C GLN A 119 21.95 -10.05 7.93
N LEU A 120 21.36 -8.93 7.48
CA LEU A 120 19.99 -8.90 6.95
C LEU A 120 19.86 -9.81 5.72
N ILE A 121 20.77 -9.70 4.76
CA ILE A 121 20.77 -10.52 3.54
C ILE A 121 20.86 -12.02 3.89
N ARG A 122 21.80 -12.41 4.73
CA ARG A 122 21.95 -13.82 5.16
C ARG A 122 20.70 -14.33 5.89
N SER A 123 20.12 -13.51 6.76
CA SER A 123 18.92 -13.89 7.49
C SER A 123 17.71 -14.05 6.58
N LEU A 124 17.57 -13.20 5.57
CA LEU A 124 16.53 -13.32 4.56
C LEU A 124 16.71 -14.58 3.70
N ASP A 125 17.94 -14.96 3.36
CA ASP A 125 18.22 -16.20 2.62
C ASP A 125 17.94 -17.48 3.42
N GLN A 126 17.92 -17.40 4.77
CA GLN A 126 17.60 -18.54 5.64
C GLN A 126 16.09 -18.78 5.81
N ILE A 127 15.24 -17.92 5.27
CA ILE A 127 13.80 -18.11 5.30
C ILE A 127 13.42 -19.20 4.28
N ASP A 128 12.51 -20.07 4.67
CA ASP A 128 11.93 -21.07 3.77
C ASP A 128 10.91 -20.41 2.82
N TRP A 129 11.42 -19.79 1.77
CA TRP A 129 10.61 -19.10 0.77
C TRP A 129 9.70 -20.03 -0.02
N PHE A 130 10.06 -21.29 -0.17
CA PHE A 130 9.18 -22.29 -0.82
C PHE A 130 7.88 -22.49 -0.06
N SER A 131 7.94 -22.61 1.26
CA SER A 131 6.74 -22.67 2.10
C SER A 131 5.93 -21.37 2.07
N VAL A 132 6.60 -20.21 1.98
CA VAL A 132 5.95 -18.91 1.88
C VAL A 132 5.21 -18.74 0.56
N GLN A 133 5.80 -19.16 -0.54
CA GLN A 133 5.17 -19.08 -1.87
C GLN A 133 3.82 -19.82 -1.91
N LYS A 134 3.74 -20.95 -1.20
CA LYS A 134 2.51 -21.75 -1.11
C LYS A 134 1.37 -21.01 -0.40
N ASP A 135 1.69 -20.16 0.59
CA ASP A 135 0.72 -19.41 1.39
C ASP A 135 0.52 -17.97 0.87
N GLY A 136 1.35 -17.54 -0.09
CA GLY A 136 1.35 -16.21 -0.70
C GLY A 136 2.30 -15.21 -0.04
N LEU A 137 3.20 -14.63 -0.84
CA LEU A 137 4.14 -13.59 -0.39
C LEU A 137 3.41 -12.32 0.06
N GLY A 138 2.26 -12.03 -0.54
CA GLY A 138 1.41 -10.92 -0.15
C GLY A 138 0.90 -11.04 1.29
N ASP A 139 0.41 -12.21 1.69
CA ASP A 139 -0.08 -12.45 3.06
C ASP A 139 1.04 -12.33 4.10
N LEU A 140 2.26 -12.78 3.76
CA LEU A 140 3.42 -12.57 4.62
C LEU A 140 3.73 -11.08 4.81
N TYR A 141 3.72 -10.33 3.71
CA TYR A 141 3.98 -8.90 3.73
C TYR A 141 2.93 -8.14 4.54
N GLU A 142 1.65 -8.45 4.36
CA GLU A 142 0.58 -7.89 5.19
C GLU A 142 0.74 -8.21 6.67
N GLY A 143 1.11 -9.43 7.02
CA GLY A 143 1.38 -9.82 8.41
C GLY A 143 2.50 -8.98 9.03
N LEU A 144 3.54 -8.64 8.26
CA LEU A 144 4.61 -7.74 8.70
C LEU A 144 4.10 -6.31 8.94
N LEU A 145 3.27 -5.79 8.05
CA LEU A 145 2.66 -4.46 8.19
C LEU A 145 1.72 -4.39 9.40
N GLU A 146 0.91 -5.42 9.62
CA GLU A 146 0.00 -5.52 10.76
C GLU A 146 0.78 -5.54 12.08
N LYS A 147 1.87 -6.32 12.15
CA LYS A 147 2.74 -6.35 13.31
C LYS A 147 3.38 -5.00 13.60
N ASN A 148 3.88 -4.31 12.60
CA ASN A 148 4.41 -2.95 12.73
C ASN A 148 3.35 -1.99 13.29
N ALA A 149 2.13 -2.04 12.80
CA ALA A 149 1.04 -1.19 13.27
C ALA A 149 0.67 -1.47 14.74
N GLY A 150 0.68 -2.73 15.16
CA GLY A 150 0.41 -3.14 16.54
C GLY A 150 1.47 -2.70 17.54
N GLU A 151 2.74 -2.66 17.13
CA GLU A 151 3.88 -2.31 17.97
C GLU A 151 4.13 -0.78 18.02
N THR A 152 3.71 -0.04 17.00
CA THR A 152 3.90 1.41 16.90
C THR A 152 2.81 2.14 17.68
N LYS A 153 3.00 2.36 18.98
CA LYS A 153 2.02 3.00 19.87
C LYS A 153 1.81 4.51 19.67
N SER A 154 2.54 5.16 18.75
CA SER A 154 2.41 6.61 18.53
C SER A 154 2.54 6.98 17.05
N GLY A 155 1.48 7.54 16.49
CA GLY A 155 1.47 8.31 15.24
C GLY A 155 1.25 7.51 13.95
N ALA A 156 2.08 6.55 13.61
CA ALA A 156 1.96 5.79 12.35
C ALA A 156 0.96 4.62 12.43
N GLY A 157 0.82 3.97 13.59
CA GLY A 157 -0.17 2.90 13.81
C GLY A 157 -1.62 3.39 13.90
N GLN A 158 -1.81 4.70 13.90
CA GLN A 158 -3.10 5.36 14.07
C GLN A 158 -4.10 5.08 12.94
N TYR A 159 -3.60 4.63 11.78
CA TYR A 159 -4.38 4.48 10.55
C TYR A 159 -4.47 3.04 10.04
N PHE A 160 -3.92 2.08 10.78
CA PHE A 160 -4.05 0.69 10.41
C PHE A 160 -5.42 0.15 10.84
N THR A 161 -6.22 -0.25 9.86
CA THR A 161 -7.54 -0.83 10.11
C THR A 161 -7.40 -2.32 10.41
N PRO A 162 -7.92 -2.83 11.55
CA PRO A 162 -7.84 -4.26 11.87
C PRO A 162 -8.43 -5.12 10.75
N ARG A 163 -7.74 -6.19 10.39
CA ARG A 163 -8.14 -7.09 9.30
C ARG A 163 -9.56 -7.64 9.50
N VAL A 164 -9.94 -7.97 10.73
CA VAL A 164 -11.29 -8.47 11.04
C VAL A 164 -12.36 -7.45 10.66
N LEU A 165 -12.12 -6.16 10.90
CA LEU A 165 -13.05 -5.09 10.52
C LEU A 165 -13.11 -4.93 8.99
N ILE A 166 -11.95 -4.90 8.33
CA ILE A 166 -11.86 -4.84 6.87
C ILE A 166 -12.68 -5.97 6.23
N ASN A 167 -12.43 -7.21 6.63
CA ASN A 167 -13.11 -8.37 6.09
C ASN A 167 -14.63 -8.33 6.35
N SER A 168 -15.05 -7.87 7.53
CA SER A 168 -16.46 -7.70 7.85
C SER A 168 -17.13 -6.67 6.94
N MET A 169 -16.49 -5.53 6.69
CA MET A 169 -17.00 -4.50 5.80
C MET A 169 -17.07 -4.98 4.35
N VAL A 170 -16.03 -5.66 3.86
CA VAL A 170 -16.00 -6.24 2.50
C VAL A 170 -17.09 -7.31 2.33
N ASN A 171 -17.29 -8.18 3.32
CA ASN A 171 -18.35 -9.19 3.30
C ASN A 171 -19.78 -8.57 3.29
N CYS A 172 -19.96 -7.40 3.88
CA CYS A 172 -21.23 -6.67 3.80
C CYS A 172 -21.42 -6.01 2.43
N ILE A 173 -20.37 -5.45 1.86
CA ILE A 173 -20.39 -4.73 0.57
C ILE A 173 -20.48 -5.70 -0.61
N LYS A 174 -19.82 -6.86 -0.54
CA LYS A 174 -19.83 -7.91 -1.57
C LYS A 174 -19.40 -7.39 -2.94
N PRO A 175 -18.14 -6.96 -3.11
CA PRO A 175 -17.64 -6.48 -4.39
C PRO A 175 -17.78 -7.56 -5.47
N GLN A 176 -18.12 -7.14 -6.70
CA GLN A 176 -18.34 -8.03 -7.84
C GLN A 176 -17.31 -7.76 -8.95
N PRO A 177 -16.99 -8.76 -9.78
CA PRO A 177 -16.19 -8.53 -10.98
C PRO A 177 -16.76 -7.42 -11.85
N GLY A 178 -15.89 -6.55 -12.35
CA GLY A 178 -16.29 -5.42 -13.21
C GLY A 178 -16.65 -4.13 -12.46
N GLU A 179 -16.77 -4.18 -11.14
CA GLU A 179 -16.96 -2.98 -10.31
C GLU A 179 -15.62 -2.27 -10.03
N VAL A 180 -15.65 -0.94 -9.97
CA VAL A 180 -14.52 -0.12 -9.52
C VAL A 180 -14.64 0.08 -8.01
N VAL A 181 -13.63 -0.35 -7.28
CA VAL A 181 -13.49 -0.18 -5.83
C VAL A 181 -12.47 0.91 -5.55
N GLN A 182 -12.86 1.91 -4.76
CA GLN A 182 -12.01 3.06 -4.43
C GLN A 182 -11.78 3.18 -2.94
N ASP A 183 -10.54 3.54 -2.56
CA ASP A 183 -10.17 3.95 -1.20
C ASP A 183 -9.45 5.31 -1.24
N PRO A 184 -10.13 6.41 -0.85
CA PRO A 184 -9.54 7.74 -0.87
C PRO A 184 -8.54 8.02 0.27
N ALA A 185 -8.34 7.07 1.17
CA ALA A 185 -7.37 7.13 2.27
C ALA A 185 -6.70 5.75 2.43
N ALA A 186 -6.08 5.29 1.34
CA ALA A 186 -5.72 3.89 1.13
C ALA A 186 -4.78 3.29 2.17
N GLY A 187 -3.97 4.10 2.86
CA GLY A 187 -2.99 3.59 3.81
C GLY A 187 -2.07 2.58 3.13
N THR A 188 -2.04 1.35 3.64
CA THR A 188 -1.29 0.23 3.06
C THR A 188 -2.12 -0.62 2.06
N ALA A 189 -3.24 -0.10 1.57
CA ALA A 189 -4.18 -0.72 0.62
C ALA A 189 -5.00 -1.92 1.18
N GLY A 190 -5.12 -2.07 2.48
CA GLY A 190 -5.78 -3.22 3.10
C GLY A 190 -7.22 -3.45 2.62
N PHE A 191 -8.02 -2.39 2.43
CA PHE A 191 -9.39 -2.51 1.90
C PHE A 191 -9.42 -2.97 0.44
N LEU A 192 -8.52 -2.43 -0.40
CA LEU A 192 -8.45 -2.78 -1.81
C LEU A 192 -8.03 -4.24 -2.00
N ILE A 193 -7.03 -4.69 -1.23
CA ILE A 193 -6.57 -6.08 -1.24
C ILE A 193 -7.66 -7.04 -0.75
N ALA A 194 -8.35 -6.71 0.34
CA ALA A 194 -9.43 -7.55 0.84
C ALA A 194 -10.60 -7.64 -0.15
N ALA A 195 -10.90 -6.56 -0.89
CA ALA A 195 -11.91 -6.58 -1.94
C ALA A 195 -11.49 -7.47 -3.12
N ASP A 196 -10.21 -7.40 -3.54
CA ASP A 196 -9.66 -8.27 -4.58
C ASP A 196 -9.70 -9.76 -4.15
N GLN A 197 -9.24 -10.06 -2.94
CA GLN A 197 -9.30 -11.41 -2.37
C GLN A 197 -10.74 -11.95 -2.26
N TYR A 198 -11.71 -11.08 -1.91
CA TYR A 198 -13.12 -11.45 -1.91
C TYR A 198 -13.59 -11.86 -3.30
N ILE A 199 -13.29 -11.06 -4.34
CA ILE A 199 -13.66 -11.38 -5.73
C ILE A 199 -12.98 -12.66 -6.17
N LYS A 200 -11.68 -12.83 -5.95
CA LYS A 200 -10.93 -14.05 -6.27
C LYS A 200 -11.53 -15.29 -5.63
N SER A 201 -11.90 -15.21 -4.35
CA SER A 201 -12.51 -16.34 -3.63
C SER A 201 -13.90 -16.74 -4.15
N HIS A 202 -14.57 -15.88 -4.91
CA HIS A 202 -15.88 -16.13 -5.51
C HIS A 202 -15.85 -16.38 -7.03
N THR A 203 -14.66 -16.43 -7.63
CA THR A 203 -14.46 -16.57 -9.07
C THR A 203 -13.36 -17.58 -9.41
N ASP A 204 -13.14 -18.57 -8.54
CA ASP A 204 -12.09 -19.59 -8.69
C ASP A 204 -10.74 -18.93 -9.06
N ASP A 205 -10.30 -17.97 -8.24
CA ASP A 205 -9.08 -17.18 -8.47
C ASP A 205 -9.07 -16.46 -9.85
N LEU A 206 -10.21 -15.92 -10.25
CA LEU A 206 -10.51 -15.27 -11.53
C LEU A 206 -10.61 -16.22 -12.74
N TYR A 207 -10.45 -17.53 -12.59
CA TYR A 207 -10.57 -18.47 -13.71
C TYR A 207 -11.97 -18.50 -14.33
N ASP A 208 -13.01 -18.20 -13.57
CA ASP A 208 -14.38 -18.08 -14.07
C ASP A 208 -14.61 -16.85 -14.96
N LEU A 209 -13.64 -15.93 -15.03
CA LEU A 209 -13.74 -14.67 -15.76
C LEU A 209 -13.07 -14.79 -17.14
N THR A 210 -13.57 -14.01 -18.08
CA THR A 210 -12.91 -13.83 -19.38
C THR A 210 -11.56 -13.11 -19.22
N ALA A 211 -10.65 -13.29 -20.16
CA ALA A 211 -9.33 -12.61 -20.14
C ALA A 211 -9.46 -11.07 -20.05
N LYS A 212 -10.50 -10.48 -20.63
CA LYS A 212 -10.77 -9.04 -20.53
C LYS A 212 -11.19 -8.63 -19.12
N GLU A 213 -12.00 -9.42 -18.44
CA GLU A 213 -12.43 -9.18 -17.08
C GLU A 213 -11.28 -9.38 -16.10
N GLN A 214 -10.45 -10.42 -16.29
CA GLN A 214 -9.23 -10.62 -15.52
C GLN A 214 -8.27 -9.43 -15.63
N GLN A 215 -8.07 -8.92 -16.86
CA GLN A 215 -7.23 -7.75 -17.08
C GLN A 215 -7.83 -6.48 -16.45
N PHE A 216 -9.14 -6.30 -16.51
CA PHE A 216 -9.82 -5.21 -15.81
C PHE A 216 -9.60 -5.32 -14.31
N GLN A 217 -9.76 -6.50 -13.72
CA GLN A 217 -9.57 -6.76 -12.30
C GLN A 217 -8.16 -6.39 -11.84
N LYS A 218 -7.14 -6.78 -12.61
CA LYS A 218 -5.73 -6.47 -12.31
C LYS A 218 -5.38 -4.99 -12.40
N ASN A 219 -5.90 -4.29 -13.43
CA ASN A 219 -5.35 -3.02 -13.86
C ASN A 219 -6.28 -1.82 -13.62
N LYS A 220 -7.59 -2.03 -13.40
CA LYS A 220 -8.58 -0.94 -13.38
C LYS A 220 -9.61 -1.02 -12.27
N ALA A 221 -9.82 -2.19 -11.68
CA ALA A 221 -10.87 -2.39 -10.70
C ALA A 221 -10.59 -1.67 -9.37
N PHE A 222 -9.33 -1.38 -9.06
CA PHE A 222 -8.93 -0.83 -7.77
C PHE A 222 -8.21 0.50 -7.93
N VAL A 223 -8.62 1.50 -7.16
CA VAL A 223 -8.01 2.84 -7.14
C VAL A 223 -7.90 3.34 -5.72
N GLY A 224 -6.69 3.69 -5.30
CA GLY A 224 -6.43 4.29 -4.00
C GLY A 224 -5.79 5.66 -4.11
N VAL A 225 -5.91 6.46 -3.05
CA VAL A 225 -5.13 7.69 -2.86
C VAL A 225 -4.48 7.67 -1.49
N GLU A 226 -3.19 7.96 -1.43
CA GLU A 226 -2.43 8.06 -0.18
C GLU A 226 -1.59 9.34 -0.18
N LEU A 227 -1.68 10.06 0.93
CA LEU A 227 -0.99 11.35 1.12
C LEU A 227 0.50 11.17 1.43
N VAL A 228 0.83 10.15 2.24
CA VAL A 228 2.17 9.95 2.79
C VAL A 228 2.99 9.07 1.84
N PRO A 229 4.10 9.58 1.26
CA PRO A 229 4.88 8.83 0.26
C PRO A 229 5.40 7.48 0.75
N SER A 230 5.88 7.41 2.00
CA SER A 230 6.37 6.13 2.58
C SER A 230 5.25 5.11 2.75
N THR A 231 4.05 5.53 3.13
CA THR A 231 2.88 4.65 3.24
C THR A 231 2.40 4.20 1.87
N ARG A 232 2.37 5.11 0.87
CA ARG A 232 2.07 4.75 -0.52
C ARG A 232 3.03 3.68 -1.04
N ARG A 233 4.33 3.79 -0.77
CA ARG A 233 5.32 2.76 -1.12
C ARG A 233 4.91 1.38 -0.59
N LEU A 234 4.55 1.31 0.70
CA LEU A 234 4.09 0.06 1.31
C LEU A 234 2.83 -0.48 0.62
N ALA A 235 1.90 0.39 0.27
CA ALA A 235 0.69 0.03 -0.46
C ALA A 235 0.97 -0.53 -1.85
N LEU A 236 1.85 0.13 -2.63
CA LEU A 236 2.21 -0.34 -3.98
C LEU A 236 2.92 -1.70 -3.95
N MET A 237 3.85 -1.90 -3.02
CA MET A 237 4.49 -3.19 -2.79
C MET A 237 3.44 -4.26 -2.43
N ASN A 238 2.52 -3.93 -1.54
CA ASN A 238 1.46 -4.82 -1.09
C ASN A 238 0.53 -5.23 -2.25
N CYS A 239 0.07 -4.26 -3.04
CA CYS A 239 -0.76 -4.51 -4.21
C CYS A 239 -0.05 -5.42 -5.23
N LEU A 240 1.21 -5.13 -5.55
CA LEU A 240 1.97 -5.91 -6.54
C LEU A 240 2.16 -7.36 -6.09
N LEU A 241 2.45 -7.59 -4.80
CA LEU A 241 2.58 -8.94 -4.23
C LEU A 241 1.27 -9.74 -4.23
N HIS A 242 0.13 -9.06 -4.34
CA HIS A 242 -1.19 -9.69 -4.51
C HIS A 242 -1.65 -9.75 -5.98
N GLY A 243 -0.79 -9.40 -6.93
CA GLY A 243 -1.09 -9.42 -8.37
C GLY A 243 -2.02 -8.30 -8.83
N MET A 244 -2.09 -7.21 -8.09
CA MET A 244 -2.83 -5.98 -8.44
C MET A 244 -1.84 -4.97 -9.02
N GLU A 245 -1.88 -4.76 -10.33
CA GLU A 245 -0.90 -3.92 -11.03
C GLU A 245 -1.32 -2.43 -11.08
N GLY A 246 -2.60 -2.17 -11.30
CA GLY A 246 -3.12 -0.80 -11.46
C GLY A 246 -2.79 -0.20 -12.83
N ASP A 247 -2.70 1.12 -12.90
CA ASP A 247 -2.21 1.84 -14.06
C ASP A 247 -0.67 1.99 -14.04
N ASP A 248 -0.11 2.85 -14.87
CA ASP A 248 1.34 3.07 -14.97
C ASP A 248 1.98 3.53 -13.65
N GLU A 249 1.22 4.14 -12.74
CA GLU A 249 1.68 4.54 -11.40
C GLU A 249 1.27 3.56 -10.29
N GLY A 250 0.57 2.49 -10.63
CA GLY A 250 0.07 1.48 -9.74
C GLY A 250 -1.36 1.74 -9.23
N VAL A 251 -1.80 0.92 -8.29
CA VAL A 251 -3.17 0.97 -7.72
C VAL A 251 -3.37 2.22 -6.85
N VAL A 252 -2.33 2.71 -6.18
CA VAL A 252 -2.43 3.80 -5.19
C VAL A 252 -1.67 5.04 -5.68
N HIS A 253 -2.42 6.10 -5.95
CA HIS A 253 -1.88 7.39 -6.42
C HIS A 253 -1.40 8.26 -5.25
N GLN A 254 -0.36 9.04 -5.50
CA GLN A 254 0.14 10.01 -4.53
C GLN A 254 -0.74 11.25 -4.52
N GLY A 255 -1.24 11.66 -3.35
CA GLY A 255 -1.94 12.92 -3.27
C GLY A 255 -2.85 13.10 -2.06
N ASN A 256 -3.45 14.27 -1.99
CA ASN A 256 -4.46 14.59 -0.99
C ASN A 256 -5.86 14.37 -1.57
N ALA A 257 -6.61 13.42 -1.03
CA ALA A 257 -7.99 13.17 -1.44
C ALA A 257 -8.95 14.35 -1.15
N LEU A 258 -8.57 15.22 -0.20
CA LEU A 258 -9.28 16.47 0.07
C LEU A 258 -8.72 17.66 -0.74
N GLY A 259 -8.03 17.37 -1.84
CA GLY A 259 -7.49 18.33 -2.81
C GLY A 259 -7.72 17.85 -4.23
N MET A 260 -6.90 18.34 -5.16
CA MET A 260 -7.00 18.04 -6.61
C MET A 260 -6.96 16.54 -6.90
N ALA A 261 -6.14 15.76 -6.19
CA ALA A 261 -6.05 14.32 -6.41
C ALA A 261 -7.39 13.62 -6.18
N GLY A 262 -8.15 14.00 -5.13
CA GLY A 262 -9.48 13.45 -4.89
C GLY A 262 -10.53 14.00 -5.85
N GLN A 263 -10.41 15.26 -6.27
CA GLN A 263 -11.36 15.89 -7.20
C GLN A 263 -11.29 15.26 -8.60
N SER A 264 -10.10 14.85 -9.03
CA SER A 264 -9.87 14.24 -10.34
C SER A 264 -10.21 12.75 -10.42
N LEU A 265 -10.48 12.08 -9.29
CA LEU A 265 -10.85 10.68 -9.29
C LEU A 265 -12.15 10.42 -10.04
N ALA A 266 -12.14 9.38 -10.87
CA ALA A 266 -13.35 8.88 -11.50
C ALA A 266 -14.32 8.32 -10.46
N LYS A 267 -15.61 8.35 -10.74
CA LYS A 267 -16.62 7.77 -9.87
C LYS A 267 -16.50 6.25 -9.77
N ALA A 268 -16.68 5.72 -8.57
CA ALA A 268 -16.58 4.31 -8.24
C ALA A 268 -17.94 3.65 -7.99
N ASP A 269 -17.99 2.35 -8.18
CA ASP A 269 -19.16 1.53 -7.81
C ASP A 269 -19.18 1.26 -6.30
N ILE A 270 -17.98 1.14 -5.71
CA ILE A 270 -17.77 0.86 -4.29
C ILE A 270 -16.73 1.81 -3.74
N ILE A 271 -16.96 2.34 -2.53
CA ILE A 271 -15.95 3.05 -1.76
C ILE A 271 -15.83 2.39 -0.39
N LEU A 272 -14.60 1.98 -0.05
CA LEU A 272 -14.22 1.43 1.24
C LEU A 272 -13.16 2.35 1.84
N ALA A 273 -13.35 2.85 3.06
CA ALA A 273 -12.39 3.79 3.64
C ALA A 273 -12.39 3.80 5.16
N ASN A 274 -11.22 4.04 5.72
CA ASN A 274 -11.01 4.49 7.09
C ASN A 274 -10.25 5.83 7.04
N PRO A 275 -10.91 6.94 6.75
CA PRO A 275 -10.25 8.23 6.56
C PRO A 275 -9.69 8.78 7.89
N PRO A 276 -8.68 9.65 7.85
CA PRO A 276 -8.13 10.28 9.04
C PRO A 276 -9.17 11.18 9.71
N PHE A 277 -9.19 11.18 11.04
CA PHE A 277 -10.12 11.96 11.87
C PHE A 277 -9.53 13.28 12.33
N GLY A 278 -10.39 14.16 12.83
CA GLY A 278 -10.02 15.42 13.43
C GLY A 278 -10.09 16.63 12.51
N THR A 279 -9.55 17.74 12.98
CA THR A 279 -9.54 19.01 12.24
C THR A 279 -8.31 19.09 11.35
N ALA A 280 -8.48 19.60 10.15
CA ALA A 280 -7.36 19.85 9.25
C ALA A 280 -6.43 20.92 9.84
N LYS A 281 -5.12 20.64 9.88
CA LYS A 281 -4.10 21.63 10.25
C LYS A 281 -4.13 22.74 9.18
N GLY A 282 -4.26 24.01 9.60
CA GLY A 282 -4.46 25.15 8.70
C GLY A 282 -5.93 25.45 8.38
N GLY A 283 -6.87 24.78 9.07
CA GLY A 283 -8.30 25.00 8.92
C GLY A 283 -8.86 24.60 7.57
N GLU A 284 -9.89 25.29 7.10
CA GLU A 284 -10.54 25.01 5.82
C GLU A 284 -9.60 25.18 4.62
N ALA A 285 -8.62 26.08 4.72
CA ALA A 285 -7.65 26.34 3.66
C ALA A 285 -6.76 25.12 3.32
N SER A 286 -6.68 24.11 4.19
CA SER A 286 -5.96 22.85 3.91
C SER A 286 -6.80 21.81 3.16
N ILE A 287 -8.11 22.05 3.03
CA ILE A 287 -9.05 21.28 2.22
C ILE A 287 -9.33 22.09 0.97
N THR A 288 -8.63 21.81 -0.11
CA THR A 288 -8.62 22.65 -1.32
C THR A 288 -9.67 22.20 -2.35
N ARG A 289 -10.63 21.36 -1.95
CA ARG A 289 -11.78 20.92 -2.76
C ARG A 289 -12.81 22.02 -2.87
N ASP A 290 -13.07 22.54 -4.03
CA ASP A 290 -14.10 23.54 -4.33
C ASP A 290 -15.46 22.95 -4.73
N ASP A 291 -15.47 21.62 -4.98
CA ASP A 291 -16.67 20.86 -5.34
C ASP A 291 -17.42 20.30 -4.13
N LEU A 292 -16.91 20.43 -2.90
CA LEU A 292 -17.63 20.04 -1.70
C LEU A 292 -18.74 21.07 -1.39
N THR A 293 -19.94 20.56 -1.18
CA THR A 293 -21.14 21.41 -0.99
C THR A 293 -21.04 22.24 0.30
N TYR A 294 -20.47 21.68 1.33
CA TYR A 294 -20.40 22.26 2.67
C TYR A 294 -18.93 22.45 3.09
N PRO A 295 -18.37 23.67 3.00
CA PRO A 295 -17.01 23.94 3.47
C PRO A 295 -16.85 23.57 4.96
N THR A 296 -15.75 22.92 5.29
CA THR A 296 -15.46 22.48 6.66
C THR A 296 -13.98 22.25 6.86
N SER A 297 -13.47 22.47 8.07
CA SER A 297 -12.15 22.04 8.49
C SER A 297 -12.13 20.64 9.12
N ASN A 298 -13.31 20.07 9.36
CA ASN A 298 -13.49 18.74 9.91
C ASN A 298 -13.22 17.69 8.81
N LYS A 299 -12.15 16.90 8.97
CA LYS A 299 -11.69 15.94 7.95
C LYS A 299 -12.74 14.85 7.69
N GLN A 300 -13.35 14.30 8.72
CA GLN A 300 -14.32 13.23 8.55
C GLN A 300 -15.58 13.71 7.80
N LEU A 301 -16.04 14.95 8.01
CA LEU A 301 -17.14 15.53 7.25
C LEU A 301 -16.75 15.84 5.79
N ALA A 302 -15.52 16.26 5.56
CA ALA A 302 -14.99 16.47 4.20
C ALA A 302 -14.84 15.14 3.44
N PHE A 303 -14.29 14.10 4.08
CA PHE A 303 -14.22 12.77 3.48
C PHE A 303 -15.58 12.15 3.22
N LEU A 304 -16.56 12.34 4.11
CA LEU A 304 -17.92 11.85 3.90
C LEU A 304 -18.55 12.49 2.66
N GLN A 305 -18.37 13.81 2.46
CA GLN A 305 -18.81 14.48 1.25
C GLN A 305 -18.08 13.98 0.00
N HIS A 306 -16.75 13.78 0.08
CA HIS A 306 -15.98 13.19 -1.03
C HIS A 306 -16.54 11.82 -1.42
N ILE A 307 -16.73 10.91 -0.46
CA ILE A 307 -17.22 9.55 -0.69
C ILE A 307 -18.58 9.58 -1.38
N TYR A 308 -19.52 10.34 -0.82
CA TYR A 308 -20.85 10.48 -1.38
C TYR A 308 -20.84 11.01 -2.82
N ARG A 309 -20.04 12.04 -3.12
CA ARG A 309 -19.95 12.63 -4.47
C ARG A 309 -19.25 11.71 -5.47
N ASN A 310 -18.35 10.87 -5.00
CA ASN A 310 -17.53 10.01 -5.85
C ASN A 310 -18.17 8.65 -6.14
N LEU A 311 -19.31 8.33 -5.53
CA LEU A 311 -20.09 7.16 -5.91
C LEU A 311 -20.83 7.38 -7.23
N LYS A 312 -20.90 6.33 -8.05
CA LYS A 312 -21.82 6.23 -9.18
C LYS A 312 -23.26 6.13 -8.65
N PRO A 313 -24.28 6.47 -9.47
CA PRO A 313 -25.67 6.14 -9.14
C PRO A 313 -25.83 4.64 -8.85
N GLY A 314 -26.42 4.29 -7.71
CA GLY A 314 -26.54 2.91 -7.24
C GLY A 314 -25.28 2.33 -6.60
N GLY A 315 -24.18 3.10 -6.54
CA GLY A 315 -22.98 2.73 -5.84
C GLY A 315 -23.17 2.65 -4.33
N ARG A 316 -22.27 1.94 -3.64
CA ARG A 316 -22.36 1.69 -2.20
C ARG A 316 -21.03 1.92 -1.50
N ALA A 317 -21.05 2.29 -0.22
CA ALA A 317 -19.85 2.53 0.56
C ALA A 317 -19.95 1.91 1.95
N ALA A 318 -18.79 1.51 2.48
CA ALA A 318 -18.61 1.23 3.90
C ALA A 318 -17.43 2.04 4.43
N VAL A 319 -17.66 2.82 5.47
CA VAL A 319 -16.73 3.83 5.96
C VAL A 319 -16.61 3.75 7.47
N VAL A 320 -15.39 3.77 7.98
CA VAL A 320 -15.12 3.92 9.41
C VAL A 320 -15.13 5.41 9.75
N LEU A 321 -16.00 5.82 10.63
CA LEU A 321 -16.14 7.21 11.08
C LEU A 321 -16.29 7.26 12.59
N PRO A 322 -15.82 8.33 13.25
CA PRO A 322 -16.09 8.52 14.66
C PRO A 322 -17.58 8.84 14.86
N ASP A 323 -18.12 8.47 16.00
CA ASP A 323 -19.53 8.57 16.33
C ASP A 323 -20.09 10.01 16.31
N ASN A 324 -19.22 11.02 16.58
CA ASN A 324 -19.63 12.42 16.53
C ASN A 324 -20.20 12.87 15.18
N VAL A 325 -19.84 12.22 14.08
CA VAL A 325 -20.42 12.48 12.74
C VAL A 325 -21.94 12.30 12.75
N LEU A 326 -22.46 11.41 13.61
CA LEU A 326 -23.89 11.11 13.70
C LEU A 326 -24.70 12.22 14.37
N PHE A 327 -24.07 13.06 15.20
CA PHE A 327 -24.80 14.08 16.00
C PHE A 327 -24.16 15.49 15.99
N GLU A 328 -23.01 15.68 15.34
CA GLU A 328 -22.36 17.01 15.24
C GLU A 328 -23.32 18.05 14.62
N ALA A 329 -23.42 19.21 15.26
CA ALA A 329 -24.27 20.31 14.81
C ALA A 329 -23.65 21.10 13.64
N GLY A 330 -24.35 22.10 13.11
CA GLY A 330 -23.87 22.94 12.03
C GLY A 330 -23.65 22.15 10.73
N VAL A 331 -22.48 22.25 10.13
CA VAL A 331 -22.14 21.57 8.86
C VAL A 331 -22.44 20.06 8.94
N GLY A 332 -22.22 19.42 10.09
CA GLY A 332 -22.57 18.00 10.27
C GLY A 332 -24.06 17.73 10.05
N THR A 333 -24.94 18.61 10.53
CA THR A 333 -26.39 18.49 10.29
C THR A 333 -26.72 18.63 8.82
N ASP A 334 -26.09 19.56 8.11
CA ASP A 334 -26.38 19.82 6.71
C ASP A 334 -25.89 18.66 5.82
N VAL A 335 -24.71 18.12 6.09
CA VAL A 335 -24.17 16.95 5.41
C VAL A 335 -25.06 15.73 5.62
N ARG A 336 -25.49 15.44 6.86
CA ARG A 336 -26.42 14.32 7.14
C ARG A 336 -27.73 14.48 6.43
N ARG A 337 -28.31 15.68 6.46
CA ARG A 337 -29.57 15.97 5.75
C ARG A 337 -29.46 15.73 4.26
N ASP A 338 -28.34 16.13 3.64
CA ASP A 338 -28.09 15.93 2.21
C ASP A 338 -27.99 14.44 1.89
N LEU A 339 -27.25 13.67 2.71
CA LEU A 339 -27.11 12.22 2.56
C LEU A 339 -28.43 11.45 2.69
N MET A 340 -29.33 11.91 3.56
CA MET A 340 -30.62 11.24 3.80
C MET A 340 -31.69 11.57 2.73
N ASN A 341 -31.50 12.64 1.97
CA ASN A 341 -32.49 13.11 0.99
C ASN A 341 -32.11 12.73 -0.47
N LYS A 342 -31.01 12.08 -0.70
CA LYS A 342 -30.52 11.67 -2.01
C LYS A 342 -30.28 10.18 -2.10
#